data_65abfcc58335fde166c45448ea7f1e2e
#
_entry.id   65abfcc58335fde166c45448ea7f1e2e
#
_cell.length_a   1.000
_cell.length_b   1.000
_cell.length_c   1.000
_cell.angle_alpha   90.00
_cell.angle_beta   90.00
_cell.angle_gamma   90.00
#
_symmetry.space_group_name_H-M   'P 1'
#
loop_
_entity.id
_entity.type
_entity.pdbx_description
1 polymer ?
#
loop_
_entity_poly.entity_id
_entity_poly.type
_entity_poly.pdbx_seq_one_letter_code
_entity_poly.pdbx_strand_id
1 'polypeptide(L)'
;MSVSDPKSVSDPALVAERDRLTERFGVMQTELGGLFYEMAIRDHVRMEILMGKAAALQRVDSELAQVEHLLAGGDAEAGGHCPACGAVYARGAAFCSQCAEALPG
;
A
#
# COMPACT_ATOMS: atom_id res chain seq x y z
N MET A 1 24.67 -4.96 -16.40
CA MET A 1 24.38 -4.77 -15.95
C MET A 1 24.37 -4.14 -15.28
N SER A 2 24.29 -3.88 -15.43
CA SER A 2 24.55 -3.35 -14.78
C SER A 2 23.97 -3.04 -13.88
N VAL A 3 23.57 -3.16 -13.53
CA VAL A 3 23.09 -2.93 -12.59
C VAL A 3 23.68 -2.64 -11.61
N SER A 4 24.35 -2.14 -11.62
CA SER A 4 25.13 -1.87 -10.67
C SER A 4 24.89 -0.74 -9.88
N ASP A 5 23.93 0.03 -10.08
CA ASP A 5 23.52 1.10 -9.22
C ASP A 5 22.94 0.49 -7.94
N PRO A 6 23.59 0.70 -6.80
CA PRO A 6 23.11 0.09 -5.57
C PRO A 6 21.72 0.53 -5.17
N LYS A 7 21.30 1.68 -5.67
CA LYS A 7 19.97 2.13 -5.33
C LYS A 7 18.90 1.48 -6.17
N SER A 8 19.25 1.12 -7.39
CA SER A 8 18.29 0.45 -8.24
C SER A 8 18.44 -1.04 -8.12
N VAL A 9 19.53 -1.51 -7.57
CA VAL A 9 19.67 -2.89 -7.29
C VAL A 9 18.84 -3.18 -6.10
N SER A 10 17.83 -3.92 -6.27
CA SER A 10 16.93 -4.19 -5.21
C SER A 10 17.56 -5.07 -4.17
N ASP A 11 17.43 -4.67 -2.93
CA ASP A 11 17.76 -5.52 -1.82
C ASP A 11 16.89 -6.78 -1.92
N PRO A 12 17.48 -7.97 -1.98
CA PRO A 12 16.68 -9.19 -2.10
C PRO A 12 15.65 -9.35 -1.01
N ALA A 13 15.95 -8.90 0.19
CA ALA A 13 14.98 -8.99 1.29
C ALA A 13 13.79 -8.08 1.03
N LEU A 14 14.02 -6.89 0.49
CA LEU A 14 12.92 -5.98 0.18
C LEU A 14 12.10 -6.47 -1.01
N VAL A 15 12.75 -7.08 -1.99
CA VAL A 15 12.02 -7.65 -3.13
C VAL A 15 11.13 -8.78 -2.66
N ALA A 16 11.65 -9.66 -1.81
CA ALA A 16 10.87 -10.76 -1.27
C ALA A 16 9.69 -10.24 -0.45
N GLU A 17 9.93 -9.19 0.32
CA GLU A 17 8.87 -8.60 1.13
C GLU A 17 7.78 -7.98 0.24
N ARG A 18 8.20 -7.26 -0.80
CA ARG A 18 7.24 -6.70 -1.74
C ARG A 18 6.40 -7.79 -2.39
N ASP A 19 7.04 -8.86 -2.83
CA ASP A 19 6.32 -9.93 -3.49
C ASP A 19 5.34 -10.61 -2.55
N ARG A 20 5.74 -10.80 -1.29
CA ARG A 20 4.87 -11.39 -0.29
C ARG A 20 3.66 -10.49 -0.01
N LEU A 21 3.89 -9.21 0.12
CA LEU A 21 2.81 -8.26 0.37
C LEU A 21 1.89 -8.12 -0.83
N THR A 22 2.45 -8.16 -2.04
CA THR A 22 1.65 -8.09 -3.26
C THR A 22 0.70 -9.28 -3.35
N GLU A 23 1.22 -10.46 -3.06
CA GLU A 23 0.39 -11.65 -3.09
C GLU A 23 -0.67 -11.59 -2.02
N ARG A 24 -0.29 -11.18 -0.81
CA ARG A 24 -1.23 -11.08 0.28
C ARG A 24 -2.34 -10.06 -0.02
N PHE A 25 -1.95 -8.94 -0.60
CA PHE A 25 -2.92 -7.91 -1.00
C PHE A 25 -3.93 -8.49 -1.98
N GLY A 26 -3.45 -9.21 -3.00
CA GLY A 26 -4.32 -9.82 -4.00
C GLY A 26 -5.28 -10.83 -3.40
N VAL A 27 -4.79 -11.66 -2.50
CA VAL A 27 -5.65 -12.64 -1.84
C VAL A 27 -6.72 -11.96 -1.00
N MET A 28 -6.31 -10.96 -0.22
CA MET A 28 -7.26 -10.25 0.65
C MET A 28 -8.29 -9.48 -0.16
N GLN A 29 -7.86 -8.91 -1.28
CA GLN A 29 -8.77 -8.18 -2.16
C GLN A 29 -9.80 -9.12 -2.77
N THR A 30 -9.36 -10.28 -3.20
CA THR A 30 -10.25 -11.29 -3.75
C THR A 30 -11.24 -11.78 -2.69
N GLU A 31 -10.75 -11.98 -1.47
CA GLU A 31 -11.61 -12.42 -0.38
C GLU A 31 -12.67 -11.37 -0.04
N LEU A 32 -12.27 -10.10 -0.03
CA LEU A 32 -13.22 -9.03 0.25
C LEU A 32 -14.31 -8.98 -0.82
N GLY A 33 -13.90 -9.04 -2.09
CA GLY A 33 -14.87 -9.03 -3.17
C GLY A 33 -15.79 -10.23 -3.13
N GLY A 34 -15.24 -11.41 -2.86
CA GLY A 34 -16.04 -12.62 -2.75
C GLY A 34 -17.03 -12.55 -1.61
N LEU A 35 -16.60 -12.04 -0.46
CA LEU A 35 -17.46 -11.90 0.68
C LEU A 35 -18.61 -10.94 0.40
N PHE A 36 -18.28 -9.80 -0.21
CA PHE A 36 -19.31 -8.84 -0.56
C PHE A 36 -20.32 -9.46 -1.54
N TYR A 37 -19.81 -10.18 -2.53
CA TYR A 37 -20.70 -10.83 -3.50
C TYR A 37 -21.64 -11.82 -2.82
N GLU A 38 -21.09 -12.64 -1.92
CA GLU A 38 -21.90 -13.61 -1.19
C GLU A 38 -22.98 -12.92 -0.36
N MET A 39 -22.64 -11.83 0.29
CA MET A 39 -23.62 -11.08 1.05
C MET A 39 -24.68 -10.48 0.15
N ALA A 40 -24.24 -9.96 -1.01
CA ALA A 40 -25.16 -9.28 -1.91
C ALA A 40 -26.20 -10.26 -2.50
N ILE A 41 -25.76 -11.45 -2.89
CA ILE A 41 -26.71 -12.40 -3.48
C ILE A 41 -27.69 -12.94 -2.45
N ARG A 42 -27.36 -12.84 -1.17
CA ARG A 42 -28.27 -13.22 -0.09
C ARG A 42 -29.07 -12.04 0.43
N ASP A 43 -28.85 -10.87 -0.18
CA ASP A 43 -29.55 -9.64 0.21
C ASP A 43 -29.33 -9.33 1.69
N HIS A 44 -28.10 -9.54 2.15
CA HIS A 44 -27.77 -9.38 3.56
C HIS A 44 -26.34 -8.85 3.68
N VAL A 45 -26.16 -7.57 3.37
CA VAL A 45 -24.85 -6.95 3.40
C VAL A 45 -24.60 -6.40 4.81
N ARG A 46 -23.51 -6.86 5.40
CA ARG A 46 -23.11 -6.42 6.73
C ARG A 46 -21.89 -5.52 6.58
N MET A 47 -22.17 -4.23 6.56
CA MET A 47 -21.15 -3.22 6.25
C MET A 47 -20.04 -3.22 7.27
N GLU A 48 -20.33 -3.46 8.53
CA GLU A 48 -19.28 -3.43 9.56
C GLU A 48 -18.23 -4.51 9.32
N ILE A 49 -18.63 -5.66 8.78
CA ILE A 49 -17.66 -6.71 8.47
C ILE A 49 -16.83 -6.31 7.26
N LEU A 50 -17.47 -5.75 6.24
CA LEU A 50 -16.76 -5.31 5.05
C LEU A 50 -15.76 -4.19 5.38
N MET A 51 -16.17 -3.26 6.23
CA MET A 51 -15.29 -2.16 6.63
C MET A 51 -14.09 -2.68 7.41
N GLY A 52 -14.29 -3.68 8.27
CA GLY A 52 -13.17 -4.26 8.99
C GLY A 52 -12.18 -4.94 8.05
N LYS A 53 -12.69 -5.66 7.06
CA LYS A 53 -11.81 -6.30 6.09
C LYS A 53 -11.12 -5.29 5.20
N ALA A 54 -11.80 -4.23 4.83
CA ALA A 54 -11.19 -3.17 4.05
C ALA A 54 -10.09 -2.47 4.83
N ALA A 55 -10.28 -2.28 6.12
CA ALA A 55 -9.25 -1.67 6.96
C ALA A 55 -8.00 -2.55 7.02
N ALA A 56 -8.17 -3.86 7.11
CA ALA A 56 -7.04 -4.77 7.10
C ALA A 56 -6.30 -4.71 5.76
N LEU A 57 -7.05 -4.61 4.67
CA LEU A 57 -6.48 -4.50 3.34
C LEU A 57 -5.68 -3.20 3.20
N GLN A 58 -6.20 -2.11 3.75
CA GLN A 58 -5.49 -0.83 3.72
C GLN A 58 -4.16 -0.89 4.46
N ARG A 59 -4.09 -1.65 5.54
CA ARG A 59 -2.82 -1.81 6.24
C ARG A 59 -1.78 -2.51 5.38
N VAL A 60 -2.18 -3.55 4.67
CA VAL A 60 -1.27 -4.25 3.76
C VAL A 60 -0.86 -3.33 2.62
N ASP A 61 -1.80 -2.56 2.11
CA ASP A 61 -1.53 -1.61 1.04
C ASP A 61 -0.49 -0.58 1.48
N SER A 62 -0.61 -0.07 2.71
CA SER A 62 0.35 0.88 3.24
C SER A 62 1.74 0.28 3.39
N GLU A 63 1.81 -0.96 3.89
CA GLU A 63 3.09 -1.64 4.03
C GLU A 63 3.74 -1.85 2.67
N LEU A 64 2.94 -2.26 1.69
CA LEU A 64 3.45 -2.47 0.34
C LEU A 64 3.97 -1.16 -0.24
N ALA A 65 3.24 -0.07 -0.06
CA ALA A 65 3.67 1.22 -0.56
C ALA A 65 5.00 1.65 0.06
N GLN A 66 5.19 1.37 1.34
CA GLN A 66 6.44 1.71 2.01
C GLN A 66 7.61 0.90 1.45
N VAL A 67 7.40 -0.40 1.25
CA VAL A 67 8.44 -1.24 0.69
C VAL A 67 8.77 -0.80 -0.73
N GLU A 68 7.77 -0.49 -1.52
CA GLU A 68 7.99 -0.02 -2.88
C GLU A 68 8.73 1.31 -2.90
N HIS A 69 8.44 2.16 -1.92
CA HIS A 69 9.16 3.42 -1.80
C HIS A 69 10.65 3.18 -1.53
N LEU A 70 10.94 2.27 -0.62
CA LEU A 70 12.33 1.94 -0.31
C LEU A 70 13.05 1.36 -1.52
N LEU A 71 12.35 0.52 -2.27
CA LEU A 71 12.94 -0.06 -3.47
C LEU A 71 13.19 0.99 -4.55
N ALA A 72 12.40 2.06 -4.54
CA ALA A 72 12.50 3.10 -5.57
C ALA A 72 13.53 4.18 -5.23
N GLY A 73 14.27 4.03 -4.15
CA GLY A 73 15.30 5.02 -3.82
C GLY A 73 15.21 5.52 -2.41
N GLY A 74 14.17 5.12 -1.73
CA GLY A 74 14.10 5.32 -0.31
C GLY A 74 13.97 6.76 0.11
N ASP A 75 14.58 7.03 1.25
CA ASP A 75 14.38 8.29 1.94
C ASP A 75 14.93 9.49 1.23
N ALA A 76 15.83 9.27 0.26
CA ALA A 76 16.40 10.40 -0.47
C ALA A 76 15.32 11.18 -1.20
N GLU A 77 14.24 10.53 -1.57
CA GLU A 77 13.14 11.16 -2.30
C GLU A 77 11.99 11.55 -1.39
N ALA A 78 12.06 11.22 -0.14
CA ALA A 78 10.92 11.42 0.76
C ALA A 78 10.82 12.85 1.21
N GLY A 79 9.61 13.38 1.24
CA GLY A 79 9.33 14.68 1.81
C GLY A 79 8.84 14.60 3.24
N GLY A 80 8.39 13.45 3.66
CA GLY A 80 7.88 13.25 4.99
C GLY A 80 6.77 12.22 5.01
N HIS A 81 6.04 12.20 6.10
CA HIS A 81 4.92 11.27 6.26
C HIS A 81 3.62 12.05 6.26
N CYS A 82 2.64 11.51 5.58
CA CYS A 82 1.33 12.14 5.52
C CYS A 82 0.71 12.20 6.91
N PRO A 83 0.23 13.37 7.35
CA PRO A 83 -0.37 13.47 8.69
C PRO A 83 -1.70 12.75 8.79
N ALA A 84 -2.35 12.46 7.68
CA ALA A 84 -3.65 11.80 7.71
C ALA A 84 -3.53 10.29 7.72
N CYS A 85 -2.65 9.72 6.87
CA CYS A 85 -2.58 8.27 6.74
C CYS A 85 -1.21 7.69 7.08
N GLY A 86 -0.21 8.52 7.32
CA GLY A 86 1.11 8.06 7.69
C GLY A 86 1.98 7.59 6.54
N ALA A 87 1.48 7.62 5.32
CA ALA A 87 2.26 7.17 4.17
C ALA A 87 3.37 8.15 3.87
N VAL A 88 4.49 7.63 3.39
CA VAL A 88 5.60 8.47 2.96
C VAL A 88 5.21 9.13 1.64
N TYR A 89 5.48 10.42 1.51
CA TYR A 89 5.20 11.12 0.26
C TYR A 89 6.49 11.67 -0.33
N ALA A 90 6.45 11.91 -1.62
CA ALA A 90 7.59 12.44 -2.34
C ALA A 90 7.80 13.91 -1.99
N ARG A 91 9.06 14.30 -1.98
CA ARG A 91 9.40 15.70 -1.74
C ARG A 91 8.74 16.57 -2.82
N GLY A 92 8.09 17.63 -2.39
CA GLY A 92 7.42 18.52 -3.30
C GLY A 92 6.01 18.11 -3.69
N ALA A 93 5.54 16.99 -3.20
CA ALA A 93 4.17 16.55 -3.51
C ALA A 93 3.17 17.49 -2.85
N ALA A 94 2.12 17.83 -3.58
CA ALA A 94 1.06 18.67 -3.06
C ALA A 94 0.02 17.87 -2.31
N PHE A 95 -0.17 16.62 -2.72
CA PHE A 95 -1.18 15.75 -2.14
C PHE A 95 -0.58 14.37 -1.89
N CYS A 96 -1.09 13.70 -0.88
CA CYS A 96 -0.70 12.33 -0.61
C CYS A 96 -1.24 11.41 -1.70
N SER A 97 -0.39 10.54 -2.22
CA SER A 97 -0.80 9.62 -3.27
C SER A 97 -1.66 8.49 -2.72
N GLN A 98 -1.70 8.31 -1.42
CA GLN A 98 -2.47 7.23 -0.81
C GLN A 98 -3.86 7.67 -0.37
N CYS A 99 -3.99 8.86 0.20
CA CYS A 99 -5.27 9.31 0.74
C CYS A 99 -5.72 10.63 0.17
N ALA A 100 -4.92 11.25 -0.69
CA ALA A 100 -5.23 12.52 -1.34
C ALA A 100 -5.30 13.70 -0.38
N GLU A 101 -4.82 13.54 0.84
CA GLU A 101 -4.78 14.64 1.79
C GLU A 101 -3.78 15.70 1.33
N ALA A 102 -4.13 16.96 1.46
CA ALA A 102 -3.22 18.06 1.12
C ALA A 102 -2.02 18.01 2.05
N LEU A 103 -0.84 18.13 1.48
CA LEU A 103 0.40 18.02 2.23
C LEU A 103 0.97 19.38 2.54
N PRO A 104 1.64 19.52 3.70
CA PRO A 104 2.26 20.78 4.06
C PRO A 104 3.44 21.02 3.14
N GLY A 105 3.41 22.00 2.47
CA GLY A 105 4.43 22.49 1.66
C GLY A 105 5.45 21.76 1.03
#